data_f6a60e6a9d106c6ff8b03940f883038a
#
_entry.id   f6a60e6a9d106c6ff8b03940f883038a
#
_cell.length_a   1.000
_cell.length_b   1.000
_cell.length_c   1.000
_cell.angle_alpha   90.00
_cell.angle_beta   90.00
_cell.angle_gamma   90.00
#
_symmetry.space_group_name_H-M   'P 1'
#
loop_
_entity.id
_entity.type
_entity.pdbx_description
1 polymer ?
#
loop_
_entity_poly.entity_id
_entity_poly.type
_entity_poly.pdbx_seq_one_letter_code
_entity_poly.pdbx_strand_id
1 'polypeptide(L)'
;LDALADKTLDGVAITHLGRNSIFRSVAQFSPEPMYIAVAKDRPDLLARINKAMNIIDLRDPYYAMRLHAKYFSVSTEQKPVFTEQEEAFIAEKKIIKASYDPSWAPLQYTDPATGRFTGVVADLFKHIESESGLLFDFIPLPQQKGLEMAAQGEIDVVCVLDGDDMGIGVG
;
A
#
# COMPACT_ATOMS: atom_id res chain seq x y z
N LEU A 1 -18.47 18.80 -10.41
CA LEU A 1 -18.00 18.76 -8.99
C LEU A 1 -18.81 19.70 -8.10
N ASP A 2 -19.35 20.80 -8.62
CA ASP A 2 -20.13 21.79 -7.84
C ASP A 2 -21.34 21.12 -7.16
N ALA A 3 -22.09 20.27 -7.89
CA ALA A 3 -23.23 19.52 -7.35
C ALA A 3 -22.85 18.53 -6.23
N LEU A 4 -21.61 18.11 -6.16
CA LEU A 4 -21.10 17.29 -5.07
C LEU A 4 -20.71 18.17 -3.87
N ALA A 5 -20.14 19.36 -4.13
CA ALA A 5 -19.76 20.32 -3.10
C ALA A 5 -20.95 20.93 -2.36
N ASP A 6 -22.06 21.18 -3.06
CA ASP A 6 -23.31 21.72 -2.50
C ASP A 6 -24.25 20.62 -1.94
N LYS A 7 -23.79 19.34 -1.96
CA LYS A 7 -24.51 18.17 -1.47
C LYS A 7 -25.81 17.83 -2.23
N THR A 8 -25.90 18.24 -3.48
CA THR A 8 -27.01 17.82 -4.35
C THR A 8 -26.79 16.44 -4.96
N LEU A 9 -25.54 15.92 -4.91
CA LEU A 9 -25.16 14.55 -5.27
C LEU A 9 -24.28 13.93 -4.20
N ASP A 10 -24.47 12.64 -3.94
CA ASP A 10 -23.66 11.88 -2.96
C ASP A 10 -22.35 11.36 -3.53
N GLY A 11 -22.22 11.27 -4.85
CA GLY A 11 -21.02 10.81 -5.52
C GLY A 11 -21.04 11.07 -7.02
N VAL A 12 -19.87 11.04 -7.63
CA VAL A 12 -19.69 11.22 -9.08
C VAL A 12 -18.52 10.38 -9.58
N ALA A 13 -18.64 9.80 -10.77
CA ALA A 13 -17.52 9.18 -11.47
C ALA A 13 -16.82 10.24 -12.34
N ILE A 14 -15.51 10.37 -12.18
CA ILE A 14 -14.70 11.34 -12.93
C ILE A 14 -13.42 10.67 -13.44
N THR A 15 -12.86 11.20 -14.50
CA THR A 15 -11.61 10.70 -15.09
C THR A 15 -10.38 11.14 -14.31
N HIS A 16 -10.47 12.23 -13.55
CA HIS A 16 -9.33 12.80 -12.85
C HIS A 16 -9.76 13.66 -11.65
N LEU A 17 -9.12 13.43 -10.51
CA LEU A 17 -9.26 14.26 -9.32
C LEU A 17 -8.02 15.15 -9.16
N GLY A 18 -8.20 16.47 -9.22
CA GLY A 18 -7.08 17.44 -9.05
C GLY A 18 -6.46 17.40 -7.65
N ARG A 19 -5.23 17.91 -7.55
CA ARG A 19 -4.42 17.91 -6.32
C ARG A 19 -5.09 18.58 -5.10
N ASN A 20 -5.92 19.57 -5.33
CA ASN A 20 -6.56 20.37 -4.28
C ASN A 20 -8.04 20.02 -4.14
N SER A 21 -8.44 18.81 -4.47
CA SER A 21 -9.83 18.40 -4.35
C SER A 21 -10.21 18.22 -2.88
N ILE A 22 -11.34 18.81 -2.52
CA ILE A 22 -12.01 18.58 -1.24
C ILE A 22 -12.74 17.23 -1.22
N PHE A 23 -12.74 16.50 -2.35
CA PHE A 23 -13.41 15.22 -2.53
C PHE A 23 -12.43 14.07 -2.34
N ARG A 24 -12.95 12.96 -1.82
CA ARG A 24 -12.20 11.72 -1.61
C ARG A 24 -12.50 10.73 -2.72
N SER A 25 -11.46 10.11 -3.29
CA SER A 25 -11.62 8.94 -4.14
C SER A 25 -11.99 7.73 -3.31
N VAL A 26 -13.12 7.10 -3.62
CA VAL A 26 -13.63 5.90 -2.91
C VAL A 26 -13.19 4.63 -3.62
N ALA A 27 -13.10 4.66 -4.96
CA ALA A 27 -12.66 3.54 -5.77
C ALA A 27 -12.02 4.03 -7.06
N GLN A 28 -11.04 3.28 -7.54
CA GLN A 28 -10.43 3.45 -8.86
C GLN A 28 -10.77 2.24 -9.71
N PHE A 29 -11.31 2.45 -10.91
CA PHE A 29 -11.67 1.38 -11.84
C PHE A 29 -11.38 1.80 -13.28
N SER A 30 -11.16 0.81 -14.15
CA SER A 30 -10.86 1.00 -15.57
C SER A 30 -9.71 2.00 -15.82
N PRO A 31 -8.46 1.71 -15.43
CA PRO A 31 -7.34 2.58 -15.76
C PRO A 31 -7.18 2.64 -17.28
N GLU A 32 -7.29 3.83 -17.85
CA GLU A 32 -7.09 4.04 -19.29
C GLU A 32 -5.60 4.31 -19.56
N PRO A 33 -4.96 3.57 -20.47
CA PRO A 33 -3.60 3.84 -20.86
C PRO A 33 -3.51 5.17 -21.64
N MET A 34 -2.55 6.00 -21.27
CA MET A 34 -2.23 7.23 -21.97
C MET A 34 -1.04 7.03 -22.90
N TYR A 35 -1.09 7.60 -24.09
CA TYR A 35 -0.07 7.44 -25.12
C TYR A 35 0.46 8.78 -25.60
N ILE A 36 1.75 8.82 -25.95
CA ILE A 36 2.35 9.90 -26.72
C ILE A 36 2.12 9.59 -28.20
N ALA A 37 1.34 10.42 -28.88
CA ALA A 37 1.09 10.26 -30.30
C ALA A 37 2.13 11.02 -31.14
N VAL A 38 2.58 10.40 -32.23
CA VAL A 38 3.50 10.97 -33.21
C VAL A 38 2.84 10.92 -34.58
N ALA A 39 3.10 11.91 -35.41
CA ALA A 39 2.61 11.94 -36.80
C ALA A 39 3.07 10.71 -37.58
N LYS A 40 2.19 10.16 -38.43
CA LYS A 40 2.45 8.90 -39.15
C LYS A 40 3.66 8.96 -40.11
N ASP A 41 3.97 10.12 -40.61
CA ASP A 41 5.11 10.40 -41.49
C ASP A 41 6.45 10.61 -40.73
N ARG A 42 6.46 10.47 -39.39
CA ARG A 42 7.63 10.67 -38.54
C ARG A 42 8.04 9.42 -37.75
N PRO A 43 8.33 8.28 -38.42
CA PRO A 43 8.79 7.07 -37.74
C PRO A 43 10.15 7.27 -37.06
N ASP A 44 10.99 8.17 -37.56
CA ASP A 44 12.26 8.58 -36.96
C ASP A 44 12.06 9.15 -35.55
N LEU A 45 11.05 10.01 -35.37
CA LEU A 45 10.71 10.62 -34.10
C LEU A 45 10.16 9.58 -33.12
N LEU A 46 9.29 8.71 -33.58
CA LEU A 46 8.75 7.60 -32.77
C LEU A 46 9.88 6.71 -32.22
N ALA A 47 10.83 6.31 -33.08
CA ALA A 47 11.96 5.47 -32.68
C ALA A 47 12.84 6.18 -31.63
N ARG A 48 13.08 7.49 -31.79
CA ARG A 48 13.87 8.27 -30.83
C ARG A 48 13.18 8.44 -29.49
N ILE A 49 11.87 8.67 -29.47
CA ILE A 49 11.08 8.78 -28.24
C ILE A 49 11.08 7.44 -27.49
N ASN A 50 10.79 6.33 -28.19
CA ASN A 50 10.80 5.00 -27.58
C ASN A 50 12.18 4.65 -27.00
N LYS A 51 13.26 4.98 -27.74
CA LYS A 51 14.63 4.79 -27.22
C LYS A 51 14.90 5.62 -25.95
N ALA A 52 14.44 6.87 -25.93
CA ALA A 52 14.59 7.73 -24.77
C ALA A 52 13.82 7.22 -23.56
N MET A 53 12.57 6.75 -23.76
CA MET A 53 11.76 6.14 -22.71
C MET A 53 12.45 4.90 -22.12
N ASN A 54 12.92 3.99 -22.98
CA ASN A 54 13.66 2.80 -22.53
C ASN A 54 14.94 3.17 -21.74
N ILE A 55 15.64 4.21 -22.13
CA ILE A 55 16.84 4.66 -21.38
C ILE A 55 16.45 5.22 -20.01
N ILE A 56 15.35 5.94 -19.91
CA ILE A 56 14.83 6.44 -18.63
C ILE A 56 14.49 5.26 -17.71
N ASP A 57 13.73 4.29 -18.20
CA ASP A 57 13.32 3.11 -17.42
C ASP A 57 14.53 2.28 -16.95
N LEU A 58 15.57 2.14 -17.80
CA LEU A 58 16.77 1.42 -17.43
C LEU A 58 17.63 2.16 -16.39
N ARG A 59 17.69 3.49 -16.47
CA ARG A 59 18.52 4.31 -15.54
C ARG A 59 17.82 4.57 -14.21
N ASP A 60 16.51 4.62 -14.23
CA ASP A 60 15.69 5.00 -13.10
C ASP A 60 14.31 4.32 -13.17
N PRO A 61 14.25 3.04 -12.76
CA PRO A 61 13.01 2.26 -12.77
C PRO A 61 11.84 2.90 -12.00
N TYR A 62 12.15 3.81 -11.08
CA TYR A 62 11.15 4.50 -10.25
C TYR A 62 10.77 5.89 -10.77
N TYR A 63 11.28 6.30 -11.94
CA TYR A 63 11.01 7.65 -12.49
C TYR A 63 9.51 7.91 -12.69
N ALA A 64 8.79 6.99 -13.32
CA ALA A 64 7.35 7.11 -13.55
C ALA A 64 6.57 7.22 -12.23
N MET A 65 6.93 6.43 -11.22
CA MET A 65 6.31 6.47 -9.90
C MET A 65 6.55 7.81 -9.19
N ARG A 66 7.78 8.35 -9.24
CA ARG A 66 8.08 9.68 -8.68
C ARG A 66 7.36 10.80 -9.42
N LEU A 67 7.25 10.68 -10.75
CA LEU A 67 6.51 11.64 -11.56
C LEU A 67 5.03 11.62 -11.21
N HIS A 68 4.45 10.41 -11.07
CA HIS A 68 3.08 10.23 -10.61
C HIS A 68 2.89 10.85 -9.22
N ALA A 69 3.76 10.52 -8.26
CA ALA A 69 3.72 11.08 -6.93
C ALA A 69 3.82 12.61 -6.93
N LYS A 70 4.66 13.18 -7.80
CA LYS A 70 4.81 14.64 -7.91
C LYS A 70 3.53 15.35 -8.36
N TYR A 71 2.75 14.75 -9.26
CA TYR A 71 1.63 15.43 -9.91
C TYR A 71 0.25 14.92 -9.51
N PHE A 72 0.16 13.68 -9.06
CA PHE A 72 -1.10 12.99 -8.77
C PHE A 72 -1.23 12.51 -7.31
N SER A 73 -0.16 12.54 -6.51
CA SER A 73 -0.35 12.25 -5.09
C SER A 73 -1.24 13.32 -4.48
N VAL A 74 -2.40 12.91 -4.07
CA VAL A 74 -3.18 13.64 -3.06
C VAL A 74 -2.26 13.74 -1.84
N SER A 75 -2.14 14.92 -1.25
CA SER A 75 -1.34 15.10 -0.04
C SER A 75 -1.73 14.02 0.98
N THR A 76 -0.78 13.16 1.30
CA THR A 76 -0.93 12.02 2.21
C THR A 76 -1.02 12.45 3.69
N GLU A 77 -1.45 13.68 3.95
CA GLU A 77 -1.72 14.18 5.30
C GLU A 77 -3.12 13.83 5.80
N GLN A 78 -3.92 13.10 5.01
CA GLN A 78 -5.19 12.61 5.50
C GLN A 78 -4.94 11.37 6.36
N LYS A 79 -4.96 11.57 7.69
CA LYS A 79 -5.05 10.45 8.62
C LYS A 79 -6.21 9.55 8.24
N PRO A 80 -6.07 8.24 8.37
CA PRO A 80 -7.19 7.33 8.16
C PRO A 80 -8.39 7.79 8.98
N VAL A 81 -9.55 7.86 8.35
CA VAL A 81 -10.79 8.16 9.06
C VAL A 81 -11.39 6.82 9.46
N PHE A 82 -11.31 6.53 10.74
CA PHE A 82 -11.91 5.32 11.31
C PHE A 82 -13.39 5.54 11.60
N THR A 83 -14.18 4.49 11.47
CA THR A 83 -15.56 4.45 11.96
C THR A 83 -15.57 4.40 13.49
N GLU A 84 -16.69 4.75 14.11
CA GLU A 84 -16.85 4.64 15.58
C GLU A 84 -16.53 3.24 16.12
N GLN A 85 -16.86 2.20 15.35
CA GLN A 85 -16.57 0.80 15.71
C GLN A 85 -15.08 0.49 15.66
N GLU A 86 -14.36 1.00 14.64
CA GLU A 86 -12.91 0.85 14.52
C GLU A 86 -12.17 1.62 15.60
N GLU A 87 -12.61 2.84 15.92
CA GLU A 87 -12.06 3.62 17.03
C GLU A 87 -12.26 2.93 18.38
N ALA A 88 -13.44 2.37 18.61
CA ALA A 88 -13.72 1.59 19.83
C ALA A 88 -12.83 0.34 19.90
N PHE A 89 -12.64 -0.38 18.80
CA PHE A 89 -11.73 -1.53 18.73
C PHE A 89 -10.28 -1.14 19.03
N ILE A 90 -9.78 -0.07 18.41
CA ILE A 90 -8.41 0.44 18.65
C ILE A 90 -8.23 0.83 20.13
N ALA A 91 -9.24 1.46 20.72
CA ALA A 91 -9.19 1.88 22.12
C ALA A 91 -9.23 0.69 23.11
N GLU A 92 -9.95 -0.36 22.77
CA GLU A 92 -10.10 -1.58 23.60
C GLU A 92 -8.88 -2.51 23.45
N LYS A 93 -8.46 -2.77 22.19
CA LYS A 93 -7.37 -3.71 21.87
C LYS A 93 -6.03 -2.99 21.77
N LYS A 94 -5.43 -2.73 22.94
CA LYS A 94 -4.19 -1.93 23.04
C LYS A 94 -2.97 -2.53 22.37
N ILE A 95 -2.86 -3.87 22.28
CA ILE A 95 -1.70 -4.58 21.74
C ILE A 95 -2.19 -5.74 20.88
N ILE A 96 -1.71 -5.80 19.66
CA ILE A 96 -1.99 -6.87 18.70
C ILE A 96 -0.76 -7.77 18.62
N LYS A 97 -0.94 -9.06 18.84
CA LYS A 97 0.12 -10.05 18.70
C LYS A 97 0.31 -10.40 17.23
N ALA A 98 1.50 -10.10 16.70
CA ALA A 98 1.85 -10.35 15.32
C ALA A 98 3.04 -11.32 15.23
N SER A 99 2.91 -12.42 14.50
CA SER A 99 4.03 -13.32 14.24
C SER A 99 4.73 -12.98 12.94
N TYR A 100 6.05 -13.13 12.92
CA TYR A 100 6.89 -12.98 11.73
C TYR A 100 7.91 -14.10 11.62
N ASP A 101 8.29 -14.49 10.42
CA ASP A 101 9.38 -15.45 10.23
C ASP A 101 10.75 -14.75 10.37
N PRO A 102 11.57 -15.17 11.35
CA PRO A 102 12.84 -14.51 11.62
C PRO A 102 13.94 -14.76 10.59
N SER A 103 13.69 -15.62 9.60
CA SER A 103 14.70 -16.08 8.63
C SER A 103 14.48 -15.57 7.20
N TRP A 104 13.44 -14.79 6.93
CA TRP A 104 13.05 -14.40 5.59
C TRP A 104 13.54 -13.00 5.19
N ALA A 105 14.86 -12.80 5.20
CA ALA A 105 15.47 -11.55 4.75
C ALA A 105 15.37 -11.40 3.21
N PRO A 106 15.17 -10.17 2.67
CA PRO A 106 15.04 -8.87 3.38
C PRO A 106 13.60 -8.51 3.77
N LEU A 107 12.62 -9.39 3.53
CA LEU A 107 11.20 -9.08 3.76
C LEU A 107 10.90 -8.94 5.25
N GLN A 108 11.20 -9.98 6.01
CA GLN A 108 11.01 -10.02 7.47
C GLN A 108 12.06 -10.92 8.09
N TYR A 109 12.76 -10.43 9.08
CA TYR A 109 13.81 -11.20 9.76
C TYR A 109 14.17 -10.60 11.11
N THR A 110 14.89 -11.36 11.93
CA THR A 110 15.51 -10.84 13.14
C THR A 110 16.93 -10.37 12.82
N ASP A 111 17.21 -9.10 13.04
CA ASP A 111 18.56 -8.56 12.89
C ASP A 111 19.50 -9.22 13.91
N PRO A 112 20.54 -9.93 13.46
CA PRO A 112 21.44 -10.67 14.36
C PRO A 112 22.26 -9.76 15.28
N ALA A 113 22.44 -8.49 14.93
CA ALA A 113 23.21 -7.53 15.72
C ALA A 113 22.37 -6.92 16.86
N THR A 114 21.09 -6.70 16.62
CA THR A 114 20.21 -5.98 17.57
C THR A 114 19.12 -6.86 18.18
N GLY A 115 18.88 -8.05 17.63
CA GLY A 115 17.81 -8.95 18.02
C GLY A 115 16.41 -8.42 17.69
N ARG A 116 16.29 -7.38 16.86
CA ARG A 116 15.01 -6.72 16.56
C ARG A 116 14.41 -7.23 15.27
N PHE A 117 13.09 -7.21 15.22
CA PHE A 117 12.32 -7.38 13.99
C PHE A 117 12.68 -6.28 12.98
N THR A 118 13.08 -6.68 11.78
CA THR A 118 13.61 -5.80 10.73
C THR A 118 13.17 -6.29 9.36
N GLY A 119 13.23 -5.41 8.36
CA GLY A 119 12.88 -5.68 6.96
C GLY A 119 11.73 -4.82 6.47
N VAL A 120 11.33 -5.06 5.22
CA VAL A 120 10.26 -4.30 4.54
C VAL A 120 8.96 -4.33 5.35
N VAL A 121 8.64 -5.50 5.90
CA VAL A 121 7.42 -5.71 6.70
C VAL A 121 7.49 -4.97 8.01
N ALA A 122 8.64 -4.94 8.68
CA ALA A 122 8.81 -4.18 9.92
C ALA A 122 8.59 -2.67 9.70
N ASP A 123 9.08 -2.13 8.58
CA ASP A 123 8.89 -0.71 8.26
C ASP A 123 7.44 -0.41 7.87
N LEU A 124 6.75 -1.34 7.19
CA LEU A 124 5.32 -1.24 6.93
C LEU A 124 4.50 -1.18 8.23
N PHE A 125 4.79 -2.07 9.19
CA PHE A 125 4.08 -2.09 10.47
C PHE A 125 4.33 -0.84 11.31
N LYS A 126 5.54 -0.27 11.31
CA LYS A 126 5.80 1.05 11.92
C LYS A 126 4.91 2.15 11.33
N HIS A 127 4.70 2.12 10.01
CA HIS A 127 3.80 3.07 9.37
C HIS A 127 2.34 2.83 9.79
N ILE A 128 1.89 1.57 9.85
CA ILE A 128 0.55 1.20 10.34
C ILE A 128 0.37 1.70 11.79
N GLU A 129 1.34 1.49 12.68
CA GLU A 129 1.30 2.00 14.05
C GLU A 129 1.14 3.52 14.11
N SER A 130 1.92 4.24 13.29
CA SER A 130 1.87 5.72 13.25
C SER A 130 0.54 6.28 12.77
N GLU A 131 -0.12 5.59 11.84
CA GLU A 131 -1.37 6.05 11.24
C GLU A 131 -2.61 5.60 12.01
N SER A 132 -2.57 4.41 12.61
CA SER A 132 -3.73 3.81 13.28
C SER A 132 -3.75 4.00 14.79
N GLY A 133 -2.59 4.20 15.42
CA GLY A 133 -2.45 4.18 16.87
C GLY A 133 -2.48 2.77 17.48
N LEU A 134 -2.57 1.72 16.66
CA LEU A 134 -2.40 0.33 17.10
C LEU A 134 -0.94 0.10 17.54
N LEU A 135 -0.75 -0.81 18.48
CA LEU A 135 0.57 -1.28 18.90
C LEU A 135 0.69 -2.77 18.62
N PHE A 136 1.87 -3.20 18.16
CA PHE A 136 2.12 -4.60 17.84
C PHE A 136 3.20 -5.20 18.74
N ASP A 137 2.92 -6.41 19.22
CA ASP A 137 3.90 -7.28 19.88
C ASP A 137 4.35 -8.33 18.86
N PHE A 138 5.61 -8.18 18.39
CA PHE A 138 6.16 -9.03 17.33
C PHE A 138 6.83 -10.27 17.89
N ILE A 139 6.29 -11.43 17.54
CA ILE A 139 6.73 -12.75 18.03
C ILE A 139 7.45 -13.48 16.90
N PRO A 140 8.76 -13.79 17.03
CA PRO A 140 9.49 -14.56 16.02
C PRO A 140 9.06 -16.02 16.04
N LEU A 141 8.41 -16.46 14.98
CA LEU A 141 7.94 -17.84 14.80
C LEU A 141 8.17 -18.28 13.35
N PRO A 142 8.53 -19.55 13.10
CA PRO A 142 8.41 -20.11 11.77
C PRO A 142 6.97 -19.94 11.26
N GLN A 143 6.80 -19.63 9.96
CA GLN A 143 5.52 -19.31 9.36
C GLN A 143 4.42 -20.32 9.69
N GLN A 144 4.70 -21.62 9.54
CA GLN A 144 3.73 -22.69 9.84
C GLN A 144 3.26 -22.63 11.30
N LYS A 145 4.17 -22.35 12.24
CA LYS A 145 3.82 -22.24 13.67
C LYS A 145 2.96 -21.00 13.95
N GLY A 146 3.25 -19.89 13.26
CA GLY A 146 2.44 -18.67 13.33
C GLY A 146 0.99 -18.92 12.89
N LEU A 147 0.81 -19.64 11.78
CA LEU A 147 -0.52 -20.03 11.28
C LEU A 147 -1.28 -20.95 12.25
N GLU A 148 -0.62 -21.94 12.82
CA GLU A 148 -1.23 -22.83 13.82
C GLU A 148 -1.73 -22.04 15.03
N MET A 149 -0.90 -21.14 15.55
CA MET A 149 -1.24 -20.31 16.71
C MET A 149 -2.31 -19.27 16.39
N ALA A 150 -2.33 -18.73 15.17
CA ALA A 150 -3.39 -17.85 14.72
C ALA A 150 -4.75 -18.59 14.64
N ALA A 151 -4.77 -19.83 14.14
CA ALA A 151 -5.96 -20.66 14.11
C ALA A 151 -6.49 -21.01 15.51
N GLN A 152 -5.64 -20.99 16.53
CA GLN A 152 -6.00 -21.20 17.94
C GLN A 152 -6.37 -19.88 18.67
N GLY A 153 -6.25 -18.73 18.00
CA GLY A 153 -6.50 -17.42 18.59
C GLY A 153 -5.41 -16.90 19.53
N GLU A 154 -4.22 -17.50 19.50
CA GLU A 154 -3.07 -17.09 20.33
C GLU A 154 -2.27 -15.96 19.69
N ILE A 155 -2.33 -15.86 18.35
CA ILE A 155 -1.76 -14.81 17.50
C ILE A 155 -2.90 -14.13 16.76
N ASP A 156 -2.88 -12.81 16.67
CA ASP A 156 -3.90 -12.02 15.98
C ASP A 156 -3.57 -11.82 14.49
N VAL A 157 -2.28 -11.73 14.15
CA VAL A 157 -1.80 -11.43 12.79
C VAL A 157 -0.57 -12.28 12.45
N VAL A 158 -0.54 -12.84 11.25
CA VAL A 158 0.66 -13.41 10.63
C VAL A 158 1.16 -12.43 9.58
N CYS A 159 2.39 -11.94 9.70
CA CYS A 159 2.85 -10.76 8.97
C CYS A 159 2.93 -10.92 7.44
N VAL A 160 3.38 -12.07 6.94
CA VAL A 160 3.44 -12.37 5.49
C VAL A 160 3.17 -13.84 5.29
N LEU A 161 2.37 -14.16 4.28
CA LEU A 161 2.10 -15.52 3.83
C LEU A 161 2.61 -15.70 2.42
N ASP A 162 3.17 -16.85 2.11
CA ASP A 162 3.44 -17.27 0.74
C ASP A 162 2.11 -17.57 0.03
N GLY A 163 2.05 -17.29 -1.29
CA GLY A 163 0.81 -17.44 -2.06
C GLY A 163 0.23 -18.85 -2.07
N ASP A 164 1.07 -19.87 -1.85
CA ASP A 164 0.66 -21.27 -1.77
C ASP A 164 -0.04 -21.63 -0.44
N ASP A 165 0.18 -20.84 0.61
CA ASP A 165 -0.43 -21.02 1.93
C ASP A 165 -1.80 -20.32 2.09
N MET A 166 -2.24 -19.56 1.10
CA MET A 166 -3.53 -18.84 1.10
C MET A 166 -4.75 -19.76 0.90
N GLY A 167 -4.61 -21.06 0.95
CA GLY A 167 -5.70 -22.04 0.92
C GLY A 167 -6.55 -22.11 2.20
N ILE A 168 -6.19 -21.37 3.24
CA ILE A 168 -6.98 -21.22 4.46
C ILE A 168 -7.95 -20.05 4.21
N GLY A 169 -9.22 -20.37 3.98
CA GLY A 169 -10.26 -19.40 3.69
C GLY A 169 -10.26 -18.26 4.71
N VAL A 170 -9.95 -17.07 4.21
CA VAL A 170 -10.18 -15.83 4.94
C VAL A 170 -11.68 -15.57 4.83
N GLY A 171 -12.41 -15.89 5.88
CA GLY A 171 -13.81 -15.57 6.00
C GLY A 171 -14.03 -14.15 6.48
#